data_851f101418616f89607c82cebe64b24c
#
_entry.id   851f101418616f89607c82cebe64b24c
#
_cell.length_a   1.000
_cell.length_b   1.000
_cell.length_c   1.000
_cell.angle_alpha   90.00
_cell.angle_beta   90.00
_cell.angle_gamma   90.00
#
_symmetry.space_group_name_H-M   'P 1'
#
loop_
_entity.id
_entity.type
_entity.pdbx_description
1 polymer ?
#
loop_
_entity_poly.entity_id
_entity_poly.type
_entity_poly.pdbx_seq_one_letter_code
_entity_poly.pdbx_strand_id
1 'polypeptide(L)'
;FRPDRTERAMAAAGDSETGGLHVLDIACGTGDFSIAIAREMLRRAENCGASGNSASSGGEQADMPGGTDLSRHVAHTGGYWHGHVTGLDLSEGMLKIMGEKIKAEGLEDIVSYEVGDCENLRFENGAFDRVTVAFGVRNFENREKGLREMLRVLRPGGELVILELSVPSNAVLRWMFNLYFLHILPLIGGKVSGDKAAYRYLPASVLNFPGRKAFMQTLRECGYRNVRH
;
A
#
# COMPACT_ATOMS: atom_id res chain seq x y z
N PHE A 1 -8.25 -14.84 4.70
CA PHE A 1 -7.64 -13.91 3.74
C PHE A 1 -8.00 -14.43 2.34
N ARG A 2 -8.92 -13.79 1.63
CA ARG A 2 -9.22 -14.14 0.23
C ARG A 2 -8.35 -13.25 -0.66
N PRO A 3 -7.41 -13.79 -1.44
CA PRO A 3 -6.55 -13.02 -2.36
C PRO A 3 -7.33 -12.25 -3.44
N ASP A 4 -8.58 -12.62 -3.67
CA ASP A 4 -9.51 -12.10 -4.67
C ASP A 4 -9.88 -10.59 -4.54
N ARG A 5 -9.73 -9.94 -3.37
CA ARG A 5 -10.13 -8.53 -3.20
C ARG A 5 -9.04 -7.53 -3.58
N THR A 6 -7.78 -7.88 -3.34
CA THR A 6 -6.64 -7.06 -3.77
C THR A 6 -6.48 -7.16 -5.30
N GLU A 7 -6.70 -8.35 -5.85
CA GLU A 7 -6.70 -8.59 -7.31
C GLU A 7 -7.80 -7.81 -8.05
N ARG A 8 -9.01 -7.71 -7.49
CA ARG A 8 -10.11 -6.94 -8.09
C ARG A 8 -9.89 -5.42 -8.05
N ALA A 9 -9.26 -4.91 -7.00
CA ALA A 9 -8.93 -3.50 -6.91
C ALA A 9 -7.88 -3.10 -7.97
N MET A 10 -6.95 -4.00 -8.29
CA MET A 10 -5.95 -3.78 -9.34
C MET A 10 -6.48 -4.04 -10.76
N ALA A 11 -7.47 -4.90 -10.95
CA ALA A 11 -8.02 -5.23 -12.27
C ALA A 11 -8.97 -4.17 -12.87
N ALA A 12 -9.46 -3.22 -12.05
CA ALA A 12 -10.37 -2.15 -12.50
C ALA A 12 -9.66 -0.90 -13.05
N ALA A 13 -8.31 -0.91 -13.14
CA ALA A 13 -7.55 0.17 -13.74
C ALA A 13 -7.58 0.00 -15.26
N GLY A 14 -8.43 0.75 -15.93
CA GLY A 14 -8.33 0.91 -17.37
C GLY A 14 -6.96 1.49 -17.74
N ASP A 15 -6.32 0.87 -18.71
CA ASP A 15 -5.02 1.28 -19.26
C ASP A 15 -5.04 2.74 -19.68
N SER A 16 -4.17 3.56 -19.11
CA SER A 16 -3.85 4.85 -19.67
C SER A 16 -2.96 4.64 -20.89
N GLU A 17 -3.26 5.28 -22.00
CA GLU A 17 -2.62 5.10 -23.32
C GLU A 17 -1.08 5.33 -23.38
N THR A 18 -0.40 5.69 -22.27
CA THR A 18 1.03 6.08 -22.34
C THR A 18 1.89 5.75 -21.13
N GLY A 19 1.43 5.01 -20.12
CA GLY A 19 2.31 4.84 -18.97
C GLY A 19 1.79 3.81 -17.98
N GLY A 20 2.71 3.16 -17.32
CA GLY A 20 2.43 2.20 -16.28
C GLY A 20 1.64 2.76 -15.10
N LEU A 21 1.27 1.91 -14.19
CA LEU A 21 0.50 2.23 -12.98
C LEU A 21 1.36 2.99 -11.96
N HIS A 22 1.02 4.25 -11.68
CA HIS A 22 1.67 5.05 -10.64
C HIS A 22 0.92 4.96 -9.32
N VAL A 23 1.57 4.45 -8.29
CA VAL A 23 0.99 4.26 -6.95
C VAL A 23 1.73 5.10 -5.92
N LEU A 24 0.97 5.82 -5.08
CA LEU A 24 1.49 6.49 -3.90
C LEU A 24 1.07 5.70 -2.66
N ASP A 25 2.03 5.25 -1.85
CA ASP A 25 1.80 4.57 -0.59
C ASP A 25 2.09 5.52 0.58
N ILE A 26 1.04 5.99 1.23
CA ILE A 26 1.08 6.97 2.32
C ILE A 26 1.27 6.27 3.66
N ALA A 27 2.11 6.83 4.53
CA ALA A 27 2.53 6.23 5.78
C ALA A 27 3.10 4.83 5.55
N CYS A 28 3.99 4.71 4.57
CA CYS A 28 4.53 3.43 4.08
C CYS A 28 5.44 2.74 5.10
N GLY A 29 5.90 3.45 6.13
CA GLY A 29 6.75 2.90 7.17
C GLY A 29 8.03 2.28 6.63
N THR A 30 8.26 1.00 6.93
CA THR A 30 9.41 0.24 6.45
C THR A 30 9.22 -0.37 5.05
N GLY A 31 8.17 0.06 4.32
CA GLY A 31 7.96 -0.23 2.91
C GLY A 31 7.41 -1.62 2.57
N ASP A 32 6.98 -2.40 3.56
CA ASP A 32 6.51 -3.76 3.29
C ASP A 32 5.34 -3.81 2.32
N PHE A 33 4.42 -2.84 2.42
CA PHE A 33 3.26 -2.76 1.52
C PHE A 33 3.66 -2.23 0.13
N SER A 34 4.50 -1.19 0.06
CA SER A 34 5.05 -0.65 -1.20
C SER A 34 5.80 -1.73 -1.99
N ILE A 35 6.66 -2.52 -1.32
CA ILE A 35 7.41 -3.62 -1.91
C ILE A 35 6.47 -4.74 -2.39
N ALA A 36 5.43 -5.06 -1.62
CA ALA A 36 4.44 -6.05 -2.03
C ALA A 36 3.67 -5.63 -3.29
N ILE A 37 3.33 -4.34 -3.42
CA ILE A 37 2.71 -3.77 -4.62
C ILE A 37 3.66 -3.89 -5.81
N ALA A 38 4.93 -3.51 -5.66
CA ALA A 38 5.93 -3.59 -6.72
C ALA A 38 6.13 -5.02 -7.23
N ARG A 39 6.25 -5.99 -6.32
CA ARG A 39 6.34 -7.42 -6.66
C ARG A 39 5.11 -7.91 -7.45
N GLU A 40 3.92 -7.48 -7.06
CA GLU A 40 2.69 -7.85 -7.78
C GLU A 40 2.62 -7.20 -9.16
N MET A 41 3.12 -5.96 -9.32
CA MET A 41 3.25 -5.32 -10.62
C MET A 41 4.17 -6.11 -11.54
N LEU A 42 5.35 -6.52 -11.07
CA LEU A 42 6.31 -7.33 -11.83
C LEU A 42 5.71 -8.67 -12.24
N ARG A 43 5.08 -9.39 -11.30
CA ARG A 43 4.42 -10.67 -11.57
C ARG A 43 3.36 -10.56 -12.67
N ARG A 44 2.62 -9.46 -12.72
CA ARG A 44 1.62 -9.21 -13.76
C ARG A 44 2.26 -8.92 -15.11
N ALA A 45 3.33 -8.14 -15.13
CA ALA A 45 4.08 -7.86 -16.35
C ALA A 45 4.61 -9.15 -17.00
N GLU A 46 5.19 -10.06 -16.21
CA GLU A 46 5.67 -11.36 -16.67
C GLU A 46 4.54 -12.20 -17.29
N ASN A 47 3.38 -12.26 -16.64
CA ASN A 47 2.23 -13.03 -17.12
C ASN A 47 1.64 -12.46 -18.42
N CYS A 48 1.66 -11.13 -18.61
CA CYS A 48 1.23 -10.51 -19.87
C CYS A 48 2.22 -10.77 -21.01
N GLY A 49 3.53 -10.76 -20.75
CA GLY A 49 4.57 -11.08 -21.71
C GLY A 49 4.55 -12.54 -22.17
N ALA A 50 4.26 -13.47 -21.27
CA ALA A 50 4.17 -14.89 -21.56
C ALA A 50 2.96 -15.27 -22.45
N SER A 51 1.86 -14.51 -22.38
CA SER A 51 0.66 -14.75 -23.20
C SER A 51 0.81 -14.28 -24.66
N GLY A 52 1.78 -13.42 -24.97
CA GLY A 52 2.04 -12.91 -26.33
C GLY A 52 2.96 -13.78 -27.18
N ASN A 53 3.61 -14.81 -26.65
CA ASN A 53 4.70 -15.53 -27.32
C ASN A 53 4.34 -16.99 -27.69
N SER A 54 3.08 -17.30 -27.97
CA SER A 54 2.69 -18.63 -28.46
C SER A 54 2.80 -18.80 -29.99
N ALA A 55 3.61 -18.00 -30.68
CA ALA A 55 3.91 -18.21 -32.11
C ALA A 55 5.39 -17.87 -32.39
N SER A 56 6.31 -18.79 -32.19
CA SER A 56 7.41 -19.23 -33.06
C SER A 56 8.56 -19.89 -32.27
N SER A 57 8.69 -21.19 -32.50
CA SER A 57 9.89 -22.04 -32.66
C SER A 57 11.20 -21.74 -31.93
N GLY A 58 11.61 -22.71 -31.10
CA GLY A 58 12.94 -23.33 -31.10
C GLY A 58 14.13 -22.50 -30.65
N GLY A 59 14.69 -22.85 -29.49
CA GLY A 59 16.01 -22.37 -29.11
C GLY A 59 16.35 -22.66 -27.66
N GLU A 60 17.10 -23.71 -27.43
CA GLU A 60 18.00 -24.06 -26.32
C GLU A 60 17.73 -23.57 -24.90
N GLN A 61 17.45 -24.56 -24.07
CA GLN A 61 17.54 -24.50 -22.60
C GLN A 61 19.01 -24.28 -22.18
N ALA A 62 19.30 -23.16 -21.55
CA ALA A 62 20.50 -22.95 -20.78
C ALA A 62 20.15 -23.04 -19.29
N ASP A 63 20.80 -23.99 -18.64
CA ASP A 63 20.79 -24.33 -17.22
C ASP A 63 21.15 -23.10 -16.36
N MET A 64 20.35 -22.77 -15.35
CA MET A 64 20.56 -21.61 -14.48
C MET A 64 20.70 -22.01 -13.02
N PRO A 65 21.81 -21.66 -12.34
CA PRO A 65 21.91 -21.79 -10.89
C PRO A 65 21.17 -20.66 -10.17
N GLY A 66 20.49 -21.03 -9.09
CA GLY A 66 19.58 -20.21 -8.31
C GLY A 66 20.15 -18.88 -7.79
N GLY A 67 19.49 -17.83 -8.15
CA GLY A 67 19.56 -16.48 -7.64
C GLY A 67 18.58 -15.65 -8.46
N THR A 68 17.47 -15.23 -7.86
CA THR A 68 16.48 -14.37 -8.51
C THR A 68 17.03 -12.94 -8.60
N ASP A 69 17.81 -12.67 -9.64
CA ASP A 69 18.21 -11.32 -10.01
C ASP A 69 17.03 -10.64 -10.73
N LEU A 70 16.15 -10.00 -9.96
CA LEU A 70 14.98 -9.28 -10.45
C LEU A 70 15.35 -8.10 -11.36
N SER A 71 16.57 -7.54 -11.22
CA SER A 71 17.05 -6.43 -12.04
C SER A 71 17.20 -6.80 -13.53
N ARG A 72 17.46 -8.07 -13.84
CA ARG A 72 17.52 -8.57 -15.22
C ARG A 72 16.16 -8.70 -15.88
N HIS A 73 15.08 -8.91 -15.11
CA HIS A 73 13.73 -9.08 -15.65
C HIS A 73 13.13 -7.77 -16.18
N VAL A 74 13.44 -6.64 -15.57
CA VAL A 74 12.96 -5.32 -16.00
C VAL A 74 13.53 -4.94 -17.39
N ALA A 75 14.75 -5.37 -17.72
CA ALA A 75 15.39 -5.06 -18.99
C ALA A 75 14.89 -5.91 -20.19
N HIS A 76 14.24 -7.05 -19.93
CA HIS A 76 13.80 -8.00 -20.96
C HIS A 76 12.30 -8.03 -21.27
N THR A 77 11.46 -7.41 -20.42
CA THR A 77 10.03 -7.24 -20.73
C THR A 77 9.88 -6.08 -21.70
N GLY A 78 10.05 -6.35 -22.98
CA GLY A 78 9.96 -5.35 -24.05
C GLY A 78 8.68 -4.51 -23.94
N GLY A 79 8.78 -3.38 -23.29
CA GLY A 79 7.97 -2.21 -23.57
C GLY A 79 6.61 -2.06 -22.89
N TYR A 80 6.14 -2.89 -21.93
CA TYR A 80 4.72 -2.87 -21.62
C TYR A 80 4.27 -2.59 -20.18
N TRP A 81 5.18 -2.50 -19.18
CA TRP A 81 4.75 -2.13 -17.81
C TRP A 81 5.80 -1.26 -17.13
N HIS A 82 5.62 0.04 -17.22
CA HIS A 82 6.40 1.02 -16.45
C HIS A 82 5.61 1.49 -15.21
N GLY A 83 5.22 0.53 -14.34
CA GLY A 83 4.60 0.89 -13.07
C GLY A 83 5.63 1.43 -12.09
N HIS A 84 5.24 2.37 -11.24
CA HIS A 84 6.10 2.92 -10.19
C HIS A 84 5.35 3.08 -8.88
N VAL A 85 6.00 2.74 -7.77
CA VAL A 85 5.49 2.92 -6.41
C VAL A 85 6.32 3.98 -5.70
N THR A 86 5.67 5.03 -5.23
CA THR A 86 6.29 6.04 -4.38
C THR A 86 5.82 5.86 -2.95
N GLY A 87 6.72 5.54 -2.02
CA GLY A 87 6.43 5.50 -0.59
C GLY A 87 6.62 6.88 0.05
N LEU A 88 5.72 7.28 0.92
CA LEU A 88 5.83 8.53 1.68
C LEU A 88 5.60 8.26 3.16
N ASP A 89 6.52 8.72 4.00
CA ASP A 89 6.41 8.63 5.46
C ASP A 89 7.07 9.83 6.13
N LEU A 90 6.64 10.18 7.35
CA LEU A 90 7.27 11.21 8.16
C LEU A 90 8.59 10.75 8.81
N SER A 91 8.78 9.44 8.97
CA SER A 91 9.90 8.85 9.69
C SER A 91 11.07 8.53 8.77
N GLU A 92 12.09 9.36 8.78
CA GLU A 92 13.35 9.09 8.07
C GLU A 92 13.98 7.74 8.46
N GLY A 93 13.86 7.35 9.74
CA GLY A 93 14.39 6.08 10.25
C GLY A 93 13.69 4.86 9.62
N MET A 94 12.37 4.93 9.42
CA MET A 94 11.62 3.87 8.74
C MET A 94 11.94 3.82 7.25
N LEU A 95 12.03 4.98 6.61
CA LEU A 95 12.38 5.08 5.19
C LEU A 95 13.80 4.59 4.90
N LYS A 96 14.75 4.75 5.82
CA LYS A 96 16.07 4.15 5.69
C LYS A 96 15.99 2.63 5.64
N ILE A 97 15.21 2.00 6.51
CA ILE A 97 14.98 0.55 6.48
C ILE A 97 14.30 0.12 5.18
N MET A 98 13.32 0.91 4.70
CA MET A 98 12.68 0.68 3.39
C MET A 98 13.72 0.69 2.26
N GLY A 99 14.62 1.67 2.22
CA GLY A 99 15.68 1.76 1.22
C GLY A 99 16.62 0.55 1.24
N GLU A 100 16.99 0.06 2.42
CA GLU A 100 17.79 -1.16 2.56
C GLU A 100 17.06 -2.40 1.99
N LYS A 101 15.75 -2.52 2.24
CA LYS A 101 14.93 -3.61 1.68
C LYS A 101 14.78 -3.50 0.16
N ILE A 102 14.48 -2.31 -0.38
CA ILE A 102 14.37 -2.06 -1.82
C ILE A 102 15.64 -2.49 -2.53
N LYS A 103 16.80 -2.07 -2.00
CA LYS A 103 18.11 -2.43 -2.55
C LYS A 103 18.40 -3.94 -2.46
N ALA A 104 18.05 -4.57 -1.33
CA ALA A 104 18.25 -6.01 -1.16
C ALA A 104 17.42 -6.85 -2.14
N GLU A 105 16.32 -6.28 -2.66
CA GLU A 105 15.41 -6.94 -3.60
C GLU A 105 15.58 -6.49 -5.05
N GLY A 106 16.48 -5.53 -5.34
CA GLY A 106 16.70 -5.02 -6.69
C GLY A 106 15.48 -4.29 -7.26
N LEU A 107 14.76 -3.53 -6.43
CA LEU A 107 13.52 -2.84 -6.80
C LEU A 107 13.71 -1.32 -6.98
N GLU A 108 14.95 -0.82 -7.03
CA GLU A 108 15.28 0.62 -7.09
C GLU A 108 14.68 1.33 -8.29
N ASP A 109 14.50 0.63 -9.42
CA ASP A 109 13.91 1.20 -10.64
C ASP A 109 12.38 1.33 -10.56
N ILE A 110 11.71 0.63 -9.62
CA ILE A 110 10.26 0.53 -9.54
C ILE A 110 9.71 1.18 -8.28
N VAL A 111 10.52 1.24 -7.21
CA VAL A 111 10.12 1.79 -5.92
C VAL A 111 11.01 2.95 -5.53
N SER A 112 10.42 4.11 -5.32
CA SER A 112 11.06 5.26 -4.68
C SER A 112 10.40 5.58 -3.36
N TYR A 113 11.04 6.42 -2.54
CA TYR A 113 10.45 6.88 -1.29
C TYR A 113 10.94 8.28 -0.95
N GLU A 114 10.11 9.03 -0.23
CA GLU A 114 10.48 10.36 0.27
C GLU A 114 9.89 10.65 1.65
N VAL A 115 10.57 11.51 2.39
CA VAL A 115 10.05 12.07 3.64
C VAL A 115 9.01 13.13 3.32
N GLY A 116 7.80 12.96 3.85
CA GLY A 116 6.74 13.93 3.59
C GLY A 116 5.53 13.77 4.50
N ASP A 117 4.79 14.88 4.58
CA ASP A 117 3.54 14.94 5.32
C ASP A 117 2.36 14.72 4.36
N CYS A 118 1.54 13.72 4.67
CA CYS A 118 0.34 13.41 3.89
C CYS A 118 -0.71 14.53 3.90
N GLU A 119 -0.62 15.45 4.85
CA GLU A 119 -1.49 16.63 4.93
C GLU A 119 -0.99 17.80 4.06
N ASN A 120 0.19 17.67 3.44
CA ASN A 120 0.79 18.68 2.57
C ASN A 120 1.67 18.01 1.51
N LEU A 121 1.05 17.27 0.59
CA LEU A 121 1.74 16.51 -0.44
C LEU A 121 2.38 17.43 -1.48
N ARG A 122 3.66 17.18 -1.82
CA ARG A 122 4.42 17.98 -2.79
C ARG A 122 4.18 17.56 -4.24
N PHE A 123 3.34 16.57 -4.47
CA PHE A 123 3.01 16.07 -5.79
C PHE A 123 1.99 16.96 -6.51
N GLU A 124 2.02 16.94 -7.83
CA GLU A 124 1.05 17.62 -8.67
C GLU A 124 -0.36 16.99 -8.57
N ASN A 125 -1.37 17.76 -9.01
CA ASN A 125 -2.73 17.26 -9.09
C ASN A 125 -2.81 16.13 -10.12
N GLY A 126 -3.44 15.02 -9.76
CA GLY A 126 -3.65 13.91 -10.68
C GLY A 126 -2.38 13.13 -11.04
N ALA A 127 -1.35 13.16 -10.20
CA ALA A 127 -0.07 12.49 -10.44
C ALA A 127 -0.16 10.95 -10.34
N PHE A 128 -1.14 10.42 -9.61
CA PHE A 128 -1.21 9.00 -9.27
C PHE A 128 -2.52 8.35 -9.72
N ASP A 129 -2.40 7.11 -10.15
CA ASP A 129 -3.51 6.22 -10.46
C ASP A 129 -4.18 5.65 -9.22
N ARG A 130 -3.34 5.37 -8.23
CA ARG A 130 -3.73 4.77 -6.95
C ARG A 130 -3.03 5.49 -5.81
N VAL A 131 -3.76 5.65 -4.72
CA VAL A 131 -3.18 6.02 -3.42
C VAL A 131 -3.53 4.92 -2.44
N THR A 132 -2.55 4.45 -1.69
CA THR A 132 -2.74 3.41 -0.66
C THR A 132 -2.35 3.96 0.70
N VAL A 133 -3.04 3.50 1.74
CA VAL A 133 -2.68 3.77 3.15
C VAL A 133 -2.95 2.52 3.95
N ALA A 134 -1.90 1.92 4.52
CA ALA A 134 -2.02 0.75 5.38
C ALA A 134 -1.68 1.13 6.83
N PHE A 135 -2.67 1.06 7.72
CA PHE A 135 -2.57 1.31 9.16
C PHE A 135 -2.04 2.70 9.56
N GLY A 136 -2.13 3.68 8.66
CA GLY A 136 -1.62 5.05 8.85
C GLY A 136 -2.69 6.08 9.19
N VAL A 137 -3.90 5.97 8.63
CA VAL A 137 -4.95 7.01 8.67
C VAL A 137 -5.38 7.39 10.09
N ARG A 138 -5.33 6.45 11.04
CA ARG A 138 -5.68 6.73 12.44
C ARG A 138 -4.71 7.71 13.12
N ASN A 139 -3.49 7.86 12.57
CA ASN A 139 -2.42 8.68 13.14
C ASN A 139 -2.37 10.10 12.55
N PHE A 140 -3.19 10.42 11.55
CA PHE A 140 -3.23 11.76 10.96
C PHE A 140 -3.75 12.78 11.97
N GLU A 141 -3.08 13.92 12.08
CA GLU A 141 -3.50 15.05 12.92
C GLU A 141 -4.79 15.66 12.38
N ASN A 142 -4.81 15.99 11.09
CA ASN A 142 -5.98 16.46 10.37
C ASN A 142 -6.36 15.46 9.26
N ARG A 143 -7.15 14.48 9.64
CA ARG A 143 -7.56 13.38 8.75
C ARG A 143 -8.24 13.87 7.47
N GLU A 144 -9.13 14.86 7.58
CA GLU A 144 -9.83 15.38 6.41
C GLU A 144 -8.89 16.10 5.45
N LYS A 145 -7.91 16.85 5.97
CA LYS A 145 -6.89 17.50 5.16
C LYS A 145 -6.06 16.49 4.39
N GLY A 146 -5.56 15.45 5.06
CA GLY A 146 -4.82 14.36 4.41
C GLY A 146 -5.66 13.66 3.33
N LEU A 147 -6.94 13.34 3.63
CA LEU A 147 -7.83 12.73 2.65
C LEU A 147 -8.09 13.63 1.42
N ARG A 148 -8.21 14.96 1.61
CA ARG A 148 -8.35 15.89 0.48
C ARG A 148 -7.07 16.01 -0.35
N GLU A 149 -5.90 15.99 0.28
CA GLU A 149 -4.62 15.96 -0.42
C GLU A 149 -4.46 14.67 -1.24
N MET A 150 -4.80 13.51 -0.67
CA MET A 150 -4.81 12.25 -1.42
C MET A 150 -5.78 12.28 -2.60
N LEU A 151 -6.96 12.90 -2.44
CA LEU A 151 -7.90 13.08 -3.55
C LEU A 151 -7.35 14.02 -4.63
N ARG A 152 -6.64 15.07 -4.23
CA ARG A 152 -6.02 16.03 -5.15
C ARG A 152 -4.97 15.39 -6.04
N VAL A 153 -4.13 14.54 -5.47
CA VAL A 153 -3.05 13.87 -6.22
C VAL A 153 -3.52 12.66 -7.02
N LEU A 154 -4.73 12.15 -6.76
CA LEU A 154 -5.36 11.12 -7.58
C LEU A 154 -5.84 11.72 -8.90
N ARG A 155 -5.56 11.05 -10.01
CA ARG A 155 -6.13 11.39 -11.31
C ARG A 155 -7.65 11.14 -11.34
N PRO A 156 -8.39 11.78 -12.25
CA PRO A 156 -9.79 11.43 -12.46
C PRO A 156 -9.96 9.94 -12.77
N GLY A 157 -10.83 9.26 -12.01
CA GLY A 157 -10.98 7.80 -12.09
C GLY A 157 -9.99 6.99 -11.27
N GLY A 158 -9.00 7.63 -10.62
CA GLY A 158 -8.09 7.00 -9.69
C GLY A 158 -8.78 6.48 -8.44
N GLU A 159 -8.11 5.62 -7.68
CA GLU A 159 -8.70 4.92 -6.54
C GLU A 159 -7.85 5.08 -5.27
N LEU A 160 -8.51 5.40 -4.16
CA LEU A 160 -7.92 5.37 -2.82
C LEU A 160 -8.24 4.03 -2.15
N VAL A 161 -7.22 3.33 -1.70
CA VAL A 161 -7.34 2.06 -0.95
C VAL A 161 -6.85 2.28 0.47
N ILE A 162 -7.72 2.09 1.46
CA ILE A 162 -7.38 2.22 2.87
C ILE A 162 -7.53 0.87 3.57
N LEU A 163 -6.46 0.41 4.19
CA LEU A 163 -6.46 -0.72 5.11
C LEU A 163 -6.28 -0.19 6.54
N GLU A 164 -7.31 -0.31 7.37
CA GLU A 164 -7.25 0.22 8.74
C GLU A 164 -7.99 -0.69 9.74
N LEU A 165 -7.50 -0.69 10.97
CA LEU A 165 -8.14 -1.39 12.07
C LEU A 165 -9.42 -0.65 12.49
N SER A 166 -10.52 -1.38 12.62
CA SER A 166 -11.77 -0.81 13.08
C SER A 166 -12.42 -1.66 14.16
N VAL A 167 -13.11 -1.00 15.08
CA VAL A 167 -13.84 -1.67 16.15
C VAL A 167 -15.06 -2.39 15.56
N PRO A 168 -15.30 -3.66 15.90
CA PRO A 168 -16.46 -4.40 15.42
C PRO A 168 -17.79 -3.74 15.77
N SER A 169 -18.74 -3.74 14.85
CA SER A 169 -20.08 -3.17 15.06
C SER A 169 -20.97 -4.05 15.96
N ASN A 170 -20.75 -5.36 15.94
CA ASN A 170 -21.47 -6.31 16.80
C ASN A 170 -21.05 -6.15 18.26
N ALA A 171 -22.02 -6.06 19.18
CA ALA A 171 -21.79 -5.77 20.60
C ALA A 171 -20.92 -6.85 21.29
N VAL A 172 -21.15 -8.13 21.00
CA VAL A 172 -20.39 -9.25 21.60
C VAL A 172 -18.95 -9.25 21.08
N LEU A 173 -18.78 -9.12 19.76
CA LEU A 173 -17.44 -9.04 19.16
C LEU A 173 -16.68 -7.81 19.64
N ARG A 174 -17.37 -6.69 19.84
CA ARG A 174 -16.77 -5.46 20.40
C ARG A 174 -16.31 -5.66 21.84
N TRP A 175 -17.10 -6.33 22.65
CA TRP A 175 -16.71 -6.65 24.02
C TRP A 175 -15.46 -7.54 24.05
N MET A 176 -15.42 -8.60 23.25
CA MET A 176 -14.26 -9.48 23.11
C MET A 176 -13.02 -8.73 22.57
N PHE A 177 -13.22 -7.88 21.56
CA PHE A 177 -12.18 -7.03 20.99
C PHE A 177 -11.60 -6.09 22.06
N ASN A 178 -12.44 -5.41 22.82
CA ASN A 178 -12.02 -4.51 23.91
C ASN A 178 -11.27 -5.27 25.01
N LEU A 179 -11.76 -6.45 25.40
CA LEU A 179 -11.09 -7.29 26.39
C LEU A 179 -9.68 -7.67 25.92
N TYR A 180 -9.56 -8.11 24.67
CA TYR A 180 -8.27 -8.47 24.08
C TYR A 180 -7.33 -7.25 23.96
N PHE A 181 -7.80 -6.17 23.35
CA PHE A 181 -6.99 -5.00 23.05
C PHE A 181 -6.56 -4.22 24.30
N LEU A 182 -7.44 -4.10 25.31
CA LEU A 182 -7.17 -3.30 26.50
C LEU A 182 -6.40 -4.07 27.58
N HIS A 183 -6.57 -5.40 27.65
CA HIS A 183 -6.02 -6.18 28.76
C HIS A 183 -5.02 -7.22 28.31
N ILE A 184 -5.31 -7.99 27.26
CA ILE A 184 -4.45 -9.12 26.84
C ILE A 184 -3.25 -8.62 26.03
N LEU A 185 -3.49 -7.80 25.03
CA LEU A 185 -2.46 -7.31 24.13
C LEU A 185 -1.34 -6.52 24.84
N PRO A 186 -1.62 -5.58 25.77
CA PRO A 186 -0.57 -4.89 26.52
C PRO A 186 0.25 -5.81 27.43
N LEU A 187 -0.40 -6.84 28.02
CA LEU A 187 0.28 -7.78 28.89
C LEU A 187 1.27 -8.67 28.11
N ILE A 188 0.84 -9.23 26.98
CA ILE A 188 1.67 -10.11 26.17
C ILE A 188 2.71 -9.29 25.39
N GLY A 189 2.26 -8.25 24.69
CA GLY A 189 3.12 -7.43 23.84
C GLY A 189 4.22 -6.72 24.62
N GLY A 190 3.89 -6.16 25.79
CA GLY A 190 4.88 -5.52 26.65
C GLY A 190 5.93 -6.46 27.24
N LYS A 191 5.66 -7.79 27.31
CA LYS A 191 6.63 -8.80 27.73
C LYS A 191 7.51 -9.29 26.57
N VAL A 192 6.93 -9.40 25.37
CA VAL A 192 7.62 -9.97 24.20
C VAL A 192 8.51 -8.93 23.51
N SER A 193 8.03 -7.70 23.32
CA SER A 193 8.77 -6.67 22.58
C SER A 193 9.59 -5.72 23.46
N GLY A 194 9.33 -5.68 24.77
CA GLY A 194 9.96 -4.71 25.69
C GLY A 194 9.39 -3.28 25.57
N ASP A 195 8.62 -2.95 24.53
CA ASP A 195 8.04 -1.62 24.31
C ASP A 195 6.59 -1.54 24.78
N LYS A 196 6.42 -1.23 26.06
CA LYS A 196 5.10 -1.03 26.68
C LYS A 196 4.34 0.19 26.13
N ALA A 197 5.04 1.20 25.58
CA ALA A 197 4.43 2.42 25.10
C ALA A 197 3.66 2.18 23.78
N ALA A 198 4.25 1.47 22.84
CA ALA A 198 3.63 1.09 21.58
C ALA A 198 2.34 0.27 21.79
N TYR A 199 2.38 -0.67 22.74
CA TYR A 199 1.22 -1.51 23.05
C TYR A 199 0.09 -0.84 23.87
N ARG A 200 0.34 0.35 24.43
CA ARG A 200 -0.72 1.23 24.95
C ARG A 200 -1.28 2.16 23.87
N TYR A 201 -0.41 2.63 22.99
CA TYR A 201 -0.80 3.54 21.91
C TYR A 201 -1.75 2.87 20.90
N LEU A 202 -1.46 1.64 20.50
CA LEU A 202 -2.25 0.93 19.50
C LEU A 202 -3.74 0.80 19.88
N PRO A 203 -4.11 0.30 21.08
CA PRO A 203 -5.52 0.27 21.50
C PRO A 203 -6.17 1.65 21.52
N ALA A 204 -5.48 2.65 22.07
CA ALA A 204 -6.00 4.01 22.15
C ALA A 204 -6.30 4.61 20.77
N SER A 205 -5.37 4.47 19.81
CA SER A 205 -5.55 4.97 18.45
C SER A 205 -6.68 4.27 17.70
N VAL A 206 -6.83 2.95 17.87
CA VAL A 206 -7.91 2.16 17.23
C VAL A 206 -9.27 2.50 17.81
N LEU A 207 -9.38 2.67 19.13
CA LEU A 207 -10.65 3.02 19.80
C LEU A 207 -11.10 4.44 19.47
N ASN A 208 -10.16 5.36 19.24
CA ASN A 208 -10.44 6.74 18.84
C ASN A 208 -10.73 6.89 17.34
N PHE A 209 -10.46 5.85 16.53
CA PHE A 209 -10.75 5.89 15.11
C PHE A 209 -12.27 5.81 14.86
N PRO A 210 -12.82 6.61 13.94
CA PRO A 210 -14.25 6.62 13.67
C PRO A 210 -14.72 5.24 13.20
N GLY A 211 -15.90 4.86 13.66
CA GLY A 211 -16.53 3.62 13.18
C GLY A 211 -16.77 3.66 11.68
N ARG A 212 -16.83 2.49 11.05
CA ARG A 212 -16.93 2.29 9.60
C ARG A 212 -17.89 3.23 8.88
N LYS A 213 -19.14 3.37 9.36
CA LYS A 213 -20.15 4.24 8.72
C LYS A 213 -19.75 5.72 8.76
N ALA A 214 -19.24 6.17 9.91
CA ALA A 214 -18.78 7.54 10.09
C ALA A 214 -17.58 7.84 9.19
N PHE A 215 -16.60 6.95 9.13
CA PHE A 215 -15.43 7.12 8.26
C PHE A 215 -15.79 7.14 6.77
N MET A 216 -16.70 6.25 6.33
CA MET A 216 -17.22 6.30 4.95
C MET A 216 -17.94 7.62 4.65
N GLN A 217 -18.62 8.21 5.63
CA GLN A 217 -19.25 9.52 5.48
C GLN A 217 -18.20 10.63 5.35
N THR A 218 -17.14 10.62 6.18
CA THR A 218 -16.00 11.54 6.05
C THR A 218 -15.37 11.47 4.65
N LEU A 219 -15.17 10.27 4.12
CA LEU A 219 -14.65 10.12 2.75
C LEU A 219 -15.55 10.80 1.70
N ARG A 220 -16.88 10.65 1.80
CA ARG A 220 -17.82 11.31 0.89
C ARG A 220 -17.78 12.83 1.02
N GLU A 221 -17.69 13.33 2.25
CA GLU A 221 -17.54 14.77 2.56
C GLU A 221 -16.23 15.35 2.06
N CYS A 222 -15.17 14.55 2.00
CA CYS A 222 -13.91 14.91 1.36
C CYS A 222 -13.96 14.89 -0.18
N GLY A 223 -15.06 14.40 -0.80
CA GLY A 223 -15.26 14.39 -2.25
C GLY A 223 -15.14 13.03 -2.94
N TYR A 224 -14.83 11.97 -2.19
CA TYR A 224 -14.75 10.62 -2.77
C TYR A 224 -16.12 10.09 -3.18
N ARG A 225 -16.16 9.41 -4.34
CA ARG A 225 -17.35 8.76 -4.86
C ARG A 225 -17.19 7.24 -4.81
N ASN A 226 -18.31 6.51 -4.90
CA ASN A 226 -18.31 5.04 -4.90
C ASN A 226 -17.60 4.41 -3.70
N VAL A 227 -17.69 5.05 -2.52
CA VAL A 227 -17.05 4.57 -1.28
C VAL A 227 -17.62 3.22 -0.89
N ARG A 228 -16.77 2.20 -0.84
CA ARG A 228 -17.09 0.80 -0.50
C ARG A 228 -16.22 0.33 0.67
N HIS A 229 -16.57 -0.78 1.28
CA HIS A 229 -15.77 -1.43 2.33
C HIS A 229 -16.00 -2.93 2.30
#